data_d42d94f9ee5e9b1adafe4b24b214fb6b
#
_entry.id   d42d94f9ee5e9b1adafe4b24b214fb6b
#
_cell.length_a   1.000
_cell.length_b   1.000
_cell.length_c   1.000
_cell.angle_alpha   90.00
_cell.angle_beta   90.00
_cell.angle_gamma   90.00
#
_symmetry.space_group_name_H-M   'P 1'
#
loop_
_entity.id
_entity.type
_entity.pdbx_description
1 polymer ?
#
loop_
_entity_poly.entity_id
_entity_poly.type
_entity_poly.pdbx_seq_one_letter_code
_entity_poly.pdbx_strand_id
1 'polypeptide(L)'
;MLALGAPAAADPGGPSSIIGGNTAKAGQYPSVAAIRIGNDLCTGTLVSPVWVLTAGHCVDPSVLGLASQDQVTANVRVHFGTLDLMVDDGQVVRASQTIKDPLFNKSRLGTNDIGLIKLAAPVTDIEPSLVNFTASKMPVGTPVTMVGFGSTEHGGGGTVGVEFELPNHVSVSCPTLGIGNNDNLLCFSQTDNRGTCLGDSGGPSFVAIDGRPTVVGVTSFGDQQCAEFGAATRTDIEQAFLIAQAPELLGCTSDADCGDKRTCFARRCMADPFSATGIGTVCNSAADCESSQCAESSQDGKRCSIVCSVSDEATCPDGFDCLRANGDVGACWPNGGGGCCDAGGAGAAGGAGSLLVGLAVLGLARRRRGS
;
A
#
# COMPACT_ATOMS: atom_id res chain seq x y z
N MET A 1 -8.57 50.65 -1.05
CA MET A 1 -8.49 49.80 -2.26
C MET A 1 -8.13 48.39 -1.82
N LEU A 2 -9.13 47.50 -1.71
CA LEU A 2 -8.90 46.10 -1.42
C LEU A 2 -8.66 45.38 -2.76
N ALA A 3 -7.49 44.75 -2.90
CA ALA A 3 -7.20 43.87 -4.03
C ALA A 3 -7.88 42.52 -3.79
N LEU A 4 -8.87 42.20 -4.61
CA LEU A 4 -9.45 40.85 -4.70
C LEU A 4 -8.43 39.94 -5.37
N GLY A 5 -7.89 38.97 -4.61
CA GLY A 5 -7.10 37.88 -5.16
C GLY A 5 -7.94 37.03 -6.11
N ALA A 6 -7.49 36.84 -7.33
CA ALA A 6 -8.09 35.93 -8.29
C ALA A 6 -8.04 34.48 -7.75
N PRO A 7 -9.08 33.64 -7.99
CA PRO A 7 -9.00 32.24 -7.64
C PRO A 7 -7.90 31.57 -8.49
N ALA A 8 -7.06 30.76 -7.84
CA ALA A 8 -6.10 29.93 -8.53
C ALA A 8 -6.86 29.07 -9.56
N ALA A 9 -6.45 29.18 -10.83
CA ALA A 9 -6.95 28.33 -11.90
C ALA A 9 -6.65 26.86 -11.52
N ALA A 10 -7.64 25.99 -11.60
CA ALA A 10 -7.45 24.56 -11.57
C ALA A 10 -6.54 24.22 -12.77
N ASP A 11 -5.50 23.44 -12.50
CA ASP A 11 -4.61 22.90 -13.51
C ASP A 11 -5.48 22.14 -14.54
N PRO A 12 -5.43 22.46 -15.83
CA PRO A 12 -6.16 21.68 -16.84
C PRO A 12 -5.45 20.34 -16.92
N GLY A 13 -6.07 19.30 -16.32
CA GLY A 13 -5.55 17.96 -16.20
C GLY A 13 -4.93 17.48 -17.50
N GLY A 14 -3.61 17.24 -17.47
CA GLY A 14 -2.94 16.42 -18.46
C GLY A 14 -3.52 14.99 -18.45
N PRO A 15 -3.26 14.20 -19.49
CA PRO A 15 -3.80 12.84 -19.59
C PRO A 15 -3.38 12.02 -18.35
N SER A 16 -4.37 11.42 -17.68
CA SER A 16 -4.20 10.65 -16.44
C SER A 16 -4.12 9.15 -16.75
N SER A 17 -3.06 8.44 -16.37
CA SER A 17 -3.06 6.97 -16.32
C SER A 17 -3.77 6.50 -15.07
N ILE A 18 -4.30 5.31 -15.05
CA ILE A 18 -5.55 4.96 -14.37
C ILE A 18 -6.63 5.95 -14.77
N ILE A 19 -7.61 5.53 -15.51
CA ILE A 19 -8.65 6.41 -16.04
C ILE A 19 -9.28 7.23 -14.91
N GLY A 20 -9.26 8.57 -15.05
CA GLY A 20 -9.77 9.50 -14.04
C GLY A 20 -8.96 9.57 -12.74
N GLY A 21 -7.74 9.05 -12.73
CA GLY A 21 -6.80 9.15 -11.61
C GLY A 21 -6.00 10.45 -11.58
N ASN A 22 -5.07 10.55 -10.64
CA ASN A 22 -4.12 11.66 -10.51
C ASN A 22 -2.70 11.13 -10.70
N THR A 23 -1.79 11.93 -11.26
CA THR A 23 -0.36 11.59 -11.27
C THR A 23 0.15 11.43 -9.84
N ALA A 24 0.83 10.33 -9.56
CA ALA A 24 1.47 10.12 -8.27
C ALA A 24 2.62 11.14 -8.08
N LYS A 25 2.90 11.46 -6.83
CA LYS A 25 4.04 12.32 -6.47
C LYS A 25 5.27 11.46 -6.18
N ALA A 26 6.44 12.01 -6.40
CA ALA A 26 7.69 11.32 -6.09
C ALA A 26 7.70 10.80 -4.65
N GLY A 27 7.92 9.48 -4.50
CA GLY A 27 7.96 8.81 -3.21
C GLY A 27 6.60 8.65 -2.52
N GLN A 28 5.47 8.85 -3.21
CA GLN A 28 4.14 8.67 -2.63
C GLN A 28 3.79 7.19 -2.47
N TYR A 29 4.16 6.35 -3.43
CA TYR A 29 3.94 4.90 -3.42
C TYR A 29 5.24 4.15 -3.71
N PRO A 30 6.28 4.27 -2.88
CA PRO A 30 7.61 3.77 -3.20
C PRO A 30 7.66 2.24 -3.40
N SER A 31 6.74 1.49 -2.79
CA SER A 31 6.63 0.03 -2.94
C SER A 31 5.95 -0.40 -4.24
N VAL A 32 5.27 0.51 -4.95
CA VAL A 32 4.67 0.18 -6.25
C VAL A 32 5.73 0.23 -7.33
N ALA A 33 5.69 -0.74 -8.24
CA ALA A 33 6.69 -0.89 -9.28
C ALA A 33 6.05 -1.15 -10.64
N ALA A 34 6.64 -0.60 -11.68
CA ALA A 34 6.35 -1.04 -13.03
C ALA A 34 7.07 -2.36 -13.33
N ILE A 35 6.40 -3.30 -13.97
CA ILE A 35 6.95 -4.60 -14.35
C ILE A 35 6.96 -4.70 -15.87
N ARG A 36 8.15 -4.68 -16.46
CA ARG A 36 8.32 -4.96 -17.88
C ARG A 36 8.61 -6.45 -18.10
N ILE A 37 7.88 -7.07 -19.02
CA ILE A 37 8.07 -8.46 -19.45
C ILE A 37 8.21 -8.47 -20.97
N GLY A 38 9.43 -8.28 -21.48
CA GLY A 38 9.64 -7.99 -22.89
C GLY A 38 8.99 -6.67 -23.29
N ASN A 39 7.93 -6.72 -24.11
CA ASN A 39 7.17 -5.54 -24.52
C ASN A 39 5.90 -5.32 -23.69
N ASP A 40 5.55 -6.27 -22.83
CA ASP A 40 4.37 -6.16 -21.99
C ASP A 40 4.66 -5.35 -20.73
N LEU A 41 3.65 -4.67 -20.23
CA LEU A 41 3.70 -3.89 -19.01
C LEU A 41 2.64 -4.39 -18.03
N CYS A 42 3.08 -4.61 -16.80
CA CYS A 42 2.24 -4.82 -15.63
C CYS A 42 2.68 -3.88 -14.51
N THR A 43 1.92 -3.88 -13.44
CA THR A 43 2.24 -3.23 -12.18
C THR A 43 2.44 -4.29 -11.09
N GLY A 44 3.18 -3.98 -10.05
CA GLY A 44 3.34 -4.85 -8.89
C GLY A 44 3.63 -4.05 -7.63
N THR A 45 3.71 -4.76 -6.51
CA THR A 45 3.96 -4.16 -5.19
C THR A 45 5.06 -4.94 -4.47
N LEU A 46 6.11 -4.25 -4.02
CA LEU A 46 7.10 -4.81 -3.11
C LEU A 46 6.40 -5.15 -1.79
N VAL A 47 6.37 -6.43 -1.42
CA VAL A 47 5.70 -6.95 -0.21
C VAL A 47 6.67 -7.59 0.78
N SER A 48 7.90 -7.83 0.36
CA SER A 48 9.08 -8.08 1.21
C SER A 48 10.33 -7.58 0.48
N PRO A 49 11.49 -7.48 1.10
CA PRO A 49 12.71 -7.03 0.42
C PRO A 49 13.06 -7.83 -0.84
N VAL A 50 12.52 -9.04 -0.99
CA VAL A 50 12.83 -9.94 -2.09
C VAL A 50 11.61 -10.41 -2.89
N TRP A 51 10.39 -9.97 -2.52
CA TRP A 51 9.18 -10.38 -3.20
C TRP A 51 8.33 -9.22 -3.69
N VAL A 52 7.92 -9.30 -4.94
CA VAL A 52 6.93 -8.41 -5.55
C VAL A 52 5.67 -9.22 -5.83
N LEU A 53 4.54 -8.71 -5.33
CA LEU A 53 3.20 -9.23 -5.58
C LEU A 53 2.67 -8.63 -6.88
N THR A 54 2.09 -9.46 -7.73
CA THR A 54 1.49 -9.07 -9.01
C THR A 54 0.36 -10.02 -9.40
N ALA A 55 -0.25 -9.85 -10.57
CA ALA A 55 -1.24 -10.78 -11.08
C ALA A 55 -0.61 -12.06 -11.64
N GLY A 56 -1.33 -13.16 -11.57
CA GLY A 56 -0.89 -14.44 -12.11
C GLY A 56 -0.68 -14.39 -13.63
N HIS A 57 -1.58 -13.69 -14.34
CA HIS A 57 -1.47 -13.53 -15.78
C HIS A 57 -0.23 -12.74 -16.22
N CYS A 58 0.29 -11.83 -15.37
CA CYS A 58 1.53 -11.10 -15.64
C CYS A 58 2.79 -12.00 -15.62
N VAL A 59 2.69 -13.18 -15.03
CA VAL A 59 3.79 -14.14 -14.93
C VAL A 59 3.45 -15.51 -15.49
N ASP A 60 2.36 -15.64 -16.24
CA ASP A 60 1.97 -16.89 -16.92
C ASP A 60 2.56 -16.95 -18.34
N PRO A 61 3.44 -17.91 -18.66
CA PRO A 61 4.03 -18.04 -19.99
C PRO A 61 2.97 -18.21 -21.10
N SER A 62 1.84 -18.85 -20.78
CA SER A 62 0.78 -19.07 -21.77
C SER A 62 -0.02 -17.82 -22.13
N VAL A 63 -0.03 -16.84 -21.22
CA VAL A 63 -0.62 -15.50 -21.48
C VAL A 63 0.34 -14.64 -22.26
N LEU A 64 1.63 -14.67 -21.86
CA LEU A 64 2.69 -13.85 -22.44
C LEU A 64 3.22 -14.39 -23.79
N GLY A 65 2.72 -15.54 -24.26
CA GLY A 65 3.21 -16.18 -25.49
C GLY A 65 4.64 -16.72 -25.37
N LEU A 66 5.11 -16.99 -24.16
CA LEU A 66 6.45 -17.53 -23.88
C LEU A 66 6.39 -19.05 -23.70
N ALA A 67 7.52 -19.73 -23.98
CA ALA A 67 7.54 -21.20 -23.99
C ALA A 67 7.65 -21.81 -22.58
N SER A 68 8.16 -21.07 -21.60
CA SER A 68 8.38 -21.60 -20.25
C SER A 68 8.40 -20.51 -19.18
N GLN A 69 8.26 -20.93 -17.91
CA GLN A 69 8.37 -20.04 -16.74
C GLN A 69 9.77 -19.42 -16.64
N ASP A 70 10.82 -20.15 -17.03
CA ASP A 70 12.18 -19.63 -17.05
C ASP A 70 12.35 -18.48 -18.06
N GLN A 71 11.65 -18.55 -19.20
CA GLN A 71 11.65 -17.44 -20.14
C GLN A 71 10.90 -16.21 -19.58
N VAL A 72 9.80 -16.40 -18.86
CA VAL A 72 9.13 -15.31 -18.15
C VAL A 72 10.12 -14.66 -17.18
N THR A 73 10.71 -15.45 -16.30
CA THR A 73 11.68 -14.96 -15.30
C THR A 73 12.84 -14.19 -15.93
N ALA A 74 13.41 -14.71 -17.03
CA ALA A 74 14.51 -14.04 -17.72
C ALA A 74 14.16 -12.69 -18.33
N ASN A 75 12.88 -12.50 -18.73
CA ASN A 75 12.39 -11.29 -19.37
C ASN A 75 11.85 -10.24 -18.37
N VAL A 76 11.58 -10.60 -17.12
CA VAL A 76 11.05 -9.68 -16.10
C VAL A 76 12.10 -8.66 -15.67
N ARG A 77 11.70 -7.39 -15.66
CA ARG A 77 12.42 -6.26 -15.07
C ARG A 77 11.44 -5.49 -14.20
N VAL A 78 11.80 -5.30 -12.94
CA VAL A 78 10.99 -4.56 -11.96
C VAL A 78 11.64 -3.20 -11.75
N HIS A 79 10.86 -2.14 -11.95
CA HIS A 79 11.30 -0.74 -11.92
C HIS A 79 10.68 -0.05 -10.71
N PHE A 80 11.51 0.35 -9.74
CA PHE A 80 11.10 1.07 -8.53
C PHE A 80 11.50 2.53 -8.58
N GLY A 81 10.71 3.41 -7.96
CA GLY A 81 11.04 4.82 -7.78
C GLY A 81 10.96 5.67 -9.04
N THR A 82 10.58 5.10 -10.19
CA THR A 82 10.26 5.88 -11.40
C THR A 82 8.83 6.40 -11.30
N LEU A 83 8.61 7.60 -11.79
CA LEU A 83 7.25 8.13 -12.03
C LEU A 83 6.85 8.04 -13.49
N ASP A 84 7.81 7.91 -14.40
CA ASP A 84 7.58 7.84 -15.83
C ASP A 84 8.70 7.02 -16.50
N LEU A 85 8.38 5.84 -16.97
CA LEU A 85 9.29 4.90 -17.63
C LEU A 85 9.88 5.44 -18.96
N MET A 86 9.33 6.50 -19.50
CA MET A 86 9.86 7.16 -20.71
C MET A 86 10.95 8.19 -20.37
N VAL A 87 11.00 8.61 -19.11
CA VAL A 87 11.93 9.65 -18.61
C VAL A 87 13.06 9.03 -17.79
N ASP A 88 12.71 8.10 -16.89
CA ASP A 88 13.66 7.47 -15.96
C ASP A 88 13.22 6.03 -15.67
N ASP A 89 14.13 5.10 -15.78
CA ASP A 89 13.89 3.68 -15.45
C ASP A 89 13.85 3.40 -13.95
N GLY A 90 14.27 4.34 -13.10
CA GLY A 90 14.38 4.14 -11.65
C GLY A 90 15.40 3.05 -11.27
N GLN A 91 15.19 2.42 -10.11
CA GLN A 91 15.96 1.26 -9.67
C GLN A 91 15.44 0.00 -10.37
N VAL A 92 16.22 -0.56 -11.28
CA VAL A 92 15.83 -1.77 -12.04
C VAL A 92 16.39 -3.03 -11.40
N VAL A 93 15.49 -3.93 -10.97
CA VAL A 93 15.86 -5.23 -10.40
C VAL A 93 15.33 -6.36 -11.28
N ARG A 94 16.18 -7.36 -11.54
CA ARG A 94 15.80 -8.56 -12.30
C ARG A 94 15.06 -9.54 -11.40
N ALA A 95 14.23 -10.39 -12.01
CA ALA A 95 13.68 -11.54 -11.32
C ALA A 95 14.72 -12.68 -11.23
N SER A 96 14.71 -13.42 -10.12
CA SER A 96 15.35 -14.72 -9.97
C SER A 96 14.36 -15.87 -10.11
N GLN A 97 13.08 -15.61 -9.89
CA GLN A 97 12.00 -16.57 -10.04
C GLN A 97 10.68 -15.82 -10.26
N THR A 98 9.79 -16.42 -11.05
CA THR A 98 8.39 -15.96 -11.19
C THR A 98 7.47 -17.13 -10.90
N ILE A 99 6.42 -16.91 -10.11
CA ILE A 99 5.49 -17.94 -9.66
C ILE A 99 4.08 -17.39 -9.79
N LYS A 100 3.20 -18.13 -10.47
CA LYS A 100 1.75 -17.86 -10.42
C LYS A 100 1.07 -18.89 -9.53
N ASP A 101 -0.12 -18.57 -9.03
CA ASP A 101 -0.93 -19.59 -8.39
C ASP A 101 -1.17 -20.76 -9.36
N PRO A 102 -0.90 -22.02 -8.95
CA PRO A 102 -1.10 -23.18 -9.81
C PRO A 102 -2.55 -23.41 -10.24
N LEU A 103 -3.51 -22.83 -9.52
CA LEU A 103 -4.94 -22.88 -9.83
C LEU A 103 -5.37 -21.77 -10.80
N PHE A 104 -4.50 -20.80 -11.09
CA PHE A 104 -4.78 -19.75 -12.08
C PHE A 104 -5.05 -20.37 -13.46
N ASN A 105 -6.15 -19.96 -14.07
CA ASN A 105 -6.54 -20.39 -15.39
C ASN A 105 -7.02 -19.18 -16.21
N LYS A 106 -6.28 -18.83 -17.27
CA LYS A 106 -6.60 -17.71 -18.17
C LYS A 106 -7.98 -17.77 -18.83
N SER A 107 -8.59 -18.96 -18.91
CA SER A 107 -9.95 -19.14 -19.44
C SER A 107 -11.04 -18.89 -18.39
N ARG A 108 -10.67 -18.66 -17.14
CA ARG A 108 -11.55 -18.36 -16.02
C ARG A 108 -11.00 -17.14 -15.28
N LEU A 109 -11.03 -15.99 -15.93
CA LEU A 109 -10.63 -14.73 -15.30
C LEU A 109 -11.40 -14.53 -13.97
N GLY A 110 -10.71 -14.03 -12.96
CA GLY A 110 -11.27 -13.84 -11.63
C GLY A 110 -11.15 -15.03 -10.69
N THR A 111 -10.33 -16.05 -11.04
CA THR A 111 -10.03 -17.16 -10.13
C THR A 111 -8.52 -17.30 -10.01
N ASN A 112 -7.98 -17.10 -8.80
CA ASN A 112 -6.57 -17.29 -8.46
C ASN A 112 -5.59 -16.51 -9.38
N ASP A 113 -6.01 -15.34 -9.87
CA ASP A 113 -5.15 -14.49 -10.71
C ASP A 113 -4.20 -13.68 -9.82
N ILE A 114 -3.23 -14.39 -9.26
CA ILE A 114 -2.23 -13.85 -8.37
C ILE A 114 -0.87 -14.49 -8.65
N GLY A 115 0.20 -13.73 -8.49
CA GLY A 115 1.56 -14.18 -8.76
C GLY A 115 2.59 -13.45 -7.91
N LEU A 116 3.76 -14.05 -7.82
CA LEU A 116 4.91 -13.53 -7.10
C LEU A 116 6.13 -13.50 -8.00
N ILE A 117 6.92 -12.44 -7.88
CA ILE A 117 8.22 -12.28 -8.50
C ILE A 117 9.26 -12.23 -7.38
N LYS A 118 10.16 -13.23 -7.35
CA LYS A 118 11.33 -13.18 -6.49
C LYS A 118 12.41 -12.35 -7.14
N LEU A 119 12.89 -11.34 -6.46
CA LEU A 119 13.96 -10.47 -6.96
C LEU A 119 15.32 -11.17 -6.90
N ALA A 120 16.20 -10.85 -7.82
CA ALA A 120 17.58 -11.38 -7.87
C ALA A 120 18.49 -10.71 -6.82
N ALA A 121 18.12 -9.54 -6.35
CA ALA A 121 18.78 -8.81 -5.27
C ALA A 121 17.71 -8.18 -4.37
N PRO A 122 17.92 -8.11 -3.05
CA PRO A 122 16.98 -7.47 -2.16
C PRO A 122 16.92 -5.95 -2.39
N VAL A 123 15.73 -5.38 -2.27
CA VAL A 123 15.48 -3.94 -2.21
C VAL A 123 15.34 -3.59 -0.75
N THR A 124 16.26 -2.80 -0.20
CA THR A 124 16.36 -2.50 1.24
C THR A 124 16.14 -1.04 1.58
N ASP A 125 16.10 -0.18 0.58
CA ASP A 125 15.88 1.26 0.66
C ASP A 125 14.42 1.66 0.45
N ILE A 126 13.56 0.68 0.13
CA ILE A 126 12.11 0.84 -0.01
C ILE A 126 11.42 -0.03 1.03
N GLU A 127 10.50 0.57 1.78
CA GLU A 127 9.67 -0.16 2.72
C GLU A 127 8.63 -1.00 1.99
N PRO A 128 8.58 -2.33 2.20
CA PRO A 128 7.54 -3.17 1.62
C PRO A 128 6.15 -2.84 2.17
N SER A 129 5.14 -2.90 1.31
CA SER A 129 3.74 -2.82 1.74
C SER A 129 3.29 -4.08 2.45
N LEU A 130 2.40 -3.92 3.42
CA LEU A 130 1.74 -5.05 4.06
C LEU A 130 0.74 -5.70 3.11
N VAL A 131 0.47 -7.00 3.34
CA VAL A 131 -0.57 -7.76 2.64
C VAL A 131 -1.67 -8.11 3.63
N ASN A 132 -2.92 -7.85 3.28
CA ASN A 132 -4.06 -8.22 4.12
C ASN A 132 -4.40 -9.70 3.95
N PHE A 133 -4.53 -10.39 5.08
CA PHE A 133 -4.99 -11.77 5.15
C PHE A 133 -6.28 -11.92 6.00
N THR A 134 -6.99 -10.84 6.24
CA THR A 134 -8.19 -10.84 7.09
C THR A 134 -9.42 -10.38 6.30
N ALA A 135 -10.32 -11.29 6.00
CA ALA A 135 -11.55 -11.05 5.21
C ALA A 135 -12.44 -9.94 5.81
N SER A 136 -12.53 -9.85 7.15
CA SER A 136 -13.36 -8.85 7.84
C SER A 136 -12.93 -7.39 7.58
N LYS A 137 -11.72 -7.17 7.05
CA LYS A 137 -11.22 -5.84 6.72
C LYS A 137 -11.69 -5.32 5.36
N MET A 138 -12.45 -6.11 4.59
CA MET A 138 -12.83 -5.81 3.20
C MET A 138 -14.33 -6.00 2.89
N PRO A 139 -15.24 -5.34 3.59
CA PRO A 139 -16.66 -5.35 3.19
C PRO A 139 -16.86 -4.60 1.87
N VAL A 140 -17.90 -4.98 1.12
CA VAL A 140 -18.38 -4.20 -0.03
C VAL A 140 -18.67 -2.76 0.41
N GLY A 141 -18.27 -1.79 -0.41
CA GLY A 141 -18.33 -0.37 -0.07
C GLY A 141 -17.06 0.19 0.58
N THR A 142 -16.04 -0.65 0.79
CA THR A 142 -14.74 -0.17 1.28
C THR A 142 -14.06 0.69 0.22
N PRO A 143 -13.67 1.94 0.54
CA PRO A 143 -12.88 2.75 -0.36
C PRO A 143 -11.43 2.25 -0.41
N VAL A 144 -10.90 2.11 -1.61
CA VAL A 144 -9.51 1.73 -1.86
C VAL A 144 -8.77 2.85 -2.62
N THR A 145 -7.46 2.84 -2.54
CA THR A 145 -6.59 3.58 -3.47
C THR A 145 -5.92 2.58 -4.40
N MET A 146 -6.18 2.71 -5.69
CA MET A 146 -5.51 1.94 -6.72
C MET A 146 -4.29 2.70 -7.22
N VAL A 147 -3.19 1.99 -7.51
CA VAL A 147 -1.97 2.58 -8.05
C VAL A 147 -1.46 1.71 -9.20
N GLY A 148 -1.00 2.34 -10.27
CA GLY A 148 -0.50 1.60 -11.42
C GLY A 148 0.20 2.45 -12.47
N PHE A 149 0.71 1.77 -13.49
CA PHE A 149 1.45 2.33 -14.63
C PHE A 149 0.74 2.10 -15.96
N GLY A 150 -0.55 1.82 -15.90
CA GLY A 150 -1.35 1.42 -17.05
C GLY A 150 -1.75 2.57 -17.96
N SER A 151 -2.72 2.29 -18.81
CA SER A 151 -3.28 3.20 -19.79
C SER A 151 -4.21 4.24 -19.14
N THR A 152 -4.19 5.45 -19.69
CA THR A 152 -4.98 6.59 -19.20
C THR A 152 -6.32 6.76 -19.89
N GLU A 153 -6.53 6.07 -20.98
CA GLU A 153 -7.71 6.20 -21.81
C GLU A 153 -8.37 4.85 -22.05
N HIS A 154 -9.66 4.90 -22.30
CA HIS A 154 -10.45 3.72 -22.66
C HIS A 154 -9.86 2.97 -23.86
N GLY A 155 -9.95 1.64 -23.82
CA GLY A 155 -9.42 0.78 -24.89
C GLY A 155 -7.90 0.69 -24.96
N GLY A 156 -7.17 1.12 -23.93
CA GLY A 156 -5.72 1.03 -23.88
C GLY A 156 -4.97 2.19 -24.53
N GLY A 157 -5.66 3.31 -24.77
CA GLY A 157 -5.06 4.54 -25.29
C GLY A 157 -4.36 5.39 -24.23
N GLY A 158 -3.94 6.60 -24.64
CA GLY A 158 -3.34 7.60 -23.77
C GLY A 158 -1.89 7.32 -23.36
N THR A 159 -1.51 7.80 -22.19
CA THR A 159 -0.17 7.60 -21.63
C THR A 159 -0.09 6.23 -20.96
N VAL A 160 1.04 5.54 -21.10
CA VAL A 160 1.35 4.24 -20.48
C VAL A 160 2.74 4.33 -19.86
N GLY A 161 2.93 3.76 -18.69
CA GLY A 161 4.23 3.74 -18.00
C GLY A 161 4.48 4.91 -17.07
N VAL A 162 3.47 5.75 -16.82
CA VAL A 162 3.50 6.81 -15.80
C VAL A 162 2.76 6.32 -14.57
N GLU A 163 3.29 6.59 -13.36
CA GLU A 163 2.65 6.20 -12.10
C GLU A 163 1.48 7.12 -11.76
N PHE A 164 0.32 6.51 -11.52
CA PHE A 164 -0.90 7.21 -11.14
C PHE A 164 -1.60 6.54 -9.96
N GLU A 165 -2.40 7.34 -9.26
CA GLU A 165 -3.29 6.88 -8.20
C GLU A 165 -4.75 7.15 -8.54
N LEU A 166 -5.63 6.27 -8.08
CA LEU A 166 -7.08 6.47 -8.03
C LEU A 166 -7.54 6.33 -6.58
N PRO A 167 -7.59 7.43 -5.83
CA PRO A 167 -8.01 7.38 -4.44
C PRO A 167 -9.52 7.25 -4.30
N ASN A 168 -9.95 6.63 -3.20
CA ASN A 168 -11.37 6.50 -2.81
C ASN A 168 -12.26 5.84 -3.88
N HIS A 169 -11.72 4.86 -4.62
CA HIS A 169 -12.54 4.06 -5.51
C HIS A 169 -13.25 2.99 -4.70
N VAL A 170 -14.58 3.00 -4.76
CA VAL A 170 -15.41 2.20 -3.85
C VAL A 170 -15.73 0.86 -4.48
N SER A 171 -15.47 -0.23 -3.74
CA SER A 171 -15.85 -1.58 -4.19
C SER A 171 -17.37 -1.76 -4.18
N VAL A 172 -17.86 -2.51 -5.16
CA VAL A 172 -19.27 -2.85 -5.32
C VAL A 172 -19.46 -4.36 -5.35
N SER A 173 -20.69 -4.83 -5.21
CA SER A 173 -20.98 -6.26 -5.34
C SER A 173 -20.77 -6.73 -6.79
N CYS A 174 -19.96 -7.76 -7.01
CA CYS A 174 -19.65 -8.31 -8.34
C CYS A 174 -20.89 -8.67 -9.18
N PRO A 175 -21.95 -9.27 -8.62
CA PRO A 175 -23.19 -9.51 -9.37
C PRO A 175 -23.83 -8.26 -9.97
N THR A 176 -23.66 -7.08 -9.37
CA THR A 176 -24.22 -5.83 -9.92
C THR A 176 -23.55 -5.41 -11.23
N LEU A 177 -22.38 -5.95 -11.52
CA LEU A 177 -21.60 -5.71 -12.73
C LEU A 177 -21.69 -6.88 -13.73
N GLY A 178 -22.56 -7.86 -13.48
CA GLY A 178 -22.70 -9.05 -14.35
C GLY A 178 -21.56 -10.07 -14.25
N ILE A 179 -20.63 -9.91 -13.30
CA ILE A 179 -19.47 -10.80 -13.12
C ILE A 179 -19.85 -12.12 -12.44
N GLY A 180 -21.08 -12.23 -11.93
CA GLY A 180 -21.55 -13.36 -11.13
C GLY A 180 -21.14 -13.21 -9.66
N ASN A 181 -21.52 -14.19 -8.84
CA ASN A 181 -21.14 -14.23 -7.43
C ASN A 181 -19.72 -14.80 -7.31
N ASN A 182 -18.76 -13.96 -7.10
CA ASN A 182 -17.35 -14.34 -6.94
C ASN A 182 -16.74 -13.64 -5.74
N ASP A 183 -16.72 -14.36 -4.61
CA ASP A 183 -16.19 -13.85 -3.33
C ASP A 183 -14.66 -13.68 -3.34
N ASN A 184 -13.98 -14.19 -4.37
CA ASN A 184 -12.52 -14.06 -4.51
C ASN A 184 -12.10 -12.69 -5.06
N LEU A 185 -13.06 -11.85 -5.43
CA LEU A 185 -12.81 -10.57 -6.11
C LEU A 185 -13.29 -9.38 -5.29
N LEU A 186 -12.57 -8.28 -5.47
CA LEU A 186 -13.08 -6.92 -5.29
C LEU A 186 -13.51 -6.41 -6.66
N CYS A 187 -14.75 -5.97 -6.78
CA CYS A 187 -15.30 -5.48 -8.02
C CYS A 187 -15.58 -3.98 -7.94
N PHE A 188 -15.34 -3.28 -9.05
CA PHE A 188 -15.42 -1.83 -9.14
C PHE A 188 -16.19 -1.43 -10.39
N SER A 189 -17.11 -0.46 -10.26
CA SER A 189 -17.74 0.17 -11.41
C SER A 189 -16.79 1.20 -12.01
N GLN A 190 -16.67 1.22 -13.34
CA GLN A 190 -15.86 2.21 -14.08
C GLN A 190 -16.74 3.11 -14.97
N THR A 191 -18.07 3.03 -14.82
CA THR A 191 -19.04 3.83 -15.60
C THR A 191 -18.99 5.33 -15.32
N ASP A 192 -18.26 5.76 -14.29
CA ASP A 192 -17.98 7.16 -13.96
C ASP A 192 -16.68 7.68 -14.59
N ASN A 193 -16.13 6.95 -15.56
CA ASN A 193 -14.81 7.21 -16.18
C ASN A 193 -13.66 7.19 -15.17
N ARG A 194 -13.72 6.27 -14.19
CA ARG A 194 -12.68 6.08 -13.19
C ARG A 194 -12.40 4.60 -13.01
N GLY A 195 -11.15 4.19 -13.20
CA GLY A 195 -10.77 2.79 -13.01
C GLY A 195 -9.46 2.40 -13.64
N THR A 196 -9.12 1.12 -13.49
CA THR A 196 -7.89 0.52 -14.00
C THR A 196 -8.03 0.11 -15.47
N CYS A 197 -6.90 0.10 -16.20
CA CYS A 197 -6.87 -0.30 -17.60
C CYS A 197 -5.61 -1.13 -17.92
N LEU A 198 -5.27 -1.30 -19.20
CA LEU A 198 -4.15 -2.11 -19.67
C LEU A 198 -2.82 -1.58 -19.09
N GLY A 199 -2.07 -2.43 -18.42
CA GLY A 199 -0.82 -2.09 -17.72
C GLY A 199 -0.95 -1.89 -16.21
N ASP A 200 -2.18 -1.64 -15.68
CA ASP A 200 -2.44 -1.63 -14.24
C ASP A 200 -2.55 -3.04 -13.64
N SER A 201 -2.61 -4.06 -14.48
CA SER A 201 -2.60 -5.47 -14.10
C SER A 201 -1.53 -5.79 -13.08
N GLY A 202 -1.90 -6.41 -11.96
CA GLY A 202 -0.98 -6.72 -10.86
C GLY A 202 -0.77 -5.56 -9.87
N GLY A 203 -1.24 -4.37 -10.18
CA GLY A 203 -1.18 -3.21 -9.29
C GLY A 203 -2.06 -3.37 -8.04
N PRO A 204 -1.72 -2.68 -6.95
CA PRO A 204 -2.42 -2.82 -5.69
C PRO A 204 -3.74 -2.06 -5.64
N SER A 205 -4.69 -2.63 -4.92
CA SER A 205 -5.76 -1.90 -4.24
C SER A 205 -5.37 -1.76 -2.78
N PHE A 206 -5.06 -0.54 -2.34
CA PHE A 206 -4.65 -0.25 -0.97
C PHE A 206 -5.82 0.18 -0.10
N VAL A 207 -5.81 -0.30 1.14
CA VAL A 207 -6.59 0.25 2.26
C VAL A 207 -5.63 0.63 3.38
N ALA A 208 -5.92 1.70 4.09
CA ALA A 208 -5.22 1.99 5.33
C ALA A 208 -5.77 1.07 6.44
N ILE A 209 -4.97 0.08 6.85
CA ILE A 209 -5.24 -0.78 8.00
C ILE A 209 -4.25 -0.38 9.09
N ASP A 210 -4.75 -0.01 10.24
CA ASP A 210 -3.95 0.51 11.37
C ASP A 210 -3.01 1.66 10.93
N GLY A 211 -3.56 2.55 10.06
CA GLY A 211 -2.85 3.70 9.52
C GLY A 211 -1.82 3.39 8.42
N ARG A 212 -1.69 2.15 7.97
CA ARG A 212 -0.68 1.72 6.98
C ARG A 212 -1.30 1.33 5.65
N PRO A 213 -0.69 1.70 4.52
CA PRO A 213 -1.07 1.17 3.22
C PRO A 213 -0.91 -0.35 3.21
N THR A 214 -2.02 -1.05 3.05
CA THR A 214 -2.06 -2.52 3.04
C THR A 214 -2.72 -2.99 1.75
N VAL A 215 -2.07 -3.90 1.03
CA VAL A 215 -2.62 -4.48 -0.19
C VAL A 215 -3.76 -5.41 0.19
N VAL A 216 -4.95 -5.13 -0.33
CA VAL A 216 -6.16 -5.92 -0.12
C VAL A 216 -6.64 -6.61 -1.39
N GLY A 217 -6.16 -6.13 -2.54
CA GLY A 217 -6.47 -6.66 -3.86
C GLY A 217 -5.36 -6.40 -4.85
N VAL A 218 -5.30 -7.25 -5.87
CA VAL A 218 -4.36 -7.21 -6.98
C VAL A 218 -5.18 -7.07 -8.26
N THR A 219 -4.98 -6.00 -9.02
CA THR A 219 -5.71 -5.72 -10.27
C THR A 219 -5.59 -6.90 -11.22
N SER A 220 -6.72 -7.46 -11.64
CA SER A 220 -6.79 -8.70 -12.42
C SER A 220 -7.35 -8.48 -13.81
N PHE A 221 -8.61 -8.07 -13.95
CA PHE A 221 -9.27 -7.90 -15.27
C PHE A 221 -10.35 -6.84 -15.20
N GLY A 222 -10.81 -6.45 -16.39
CA GLY A 222 -11.95 -5.57 -16.61
C GLY A 222 -12.56 -5.82 -17.99
N ASP A 223 -13.50 -4.99 -18.40
CA ASP A 223 -13.99 -5.00 -19.76
C ASP A 223 -12.92 -4.47 -20.74
N GLN A 224 -13.01 -4.85 -22.00
CA GLN A 224 -11.99 -4.53 -23.03
C GLN A 224 -11.80 -3.03 -23.24
N GLN A 225 -12.81 -2.23 -22.97
CA GLN A 225 -12.76 -0.78 -23.13
C GLN A 225 -12.35 -0.06 -21.83
N CYS A 226 -12.21 -0.79 -20.72
CA CYS A 226 -11.96 -0.23 -19.37
C CYS A 226 -13.01 0.83 -18.99
N ALA A 227 -14.27 0.61 -19.34
CA ALA A 227 -15.35 1.61 -19.24
C ALA A 227 -16.52 1.17 -18.35
N GLU A 228 -16.69 -0.12 -18.14
CA GLU A 228 -17.84 -0.66 -17.43
C GLU A 228 -17.45 -1.15 -16.04
N PHE A 229 -16.42 -1.99 -15.94
CA PHE A 229 -15.97 -2.55 -14.67
C PHE A 229 -14.49 -2.91 -14.65
N GLY A 230 -13.93 -2.99 -13.43
CA GLY A 230 -12.66 -3.59 -13.10
C GLY A 230 -12.81 -4.55 -11.93
N ALA A 231 -11.90 -5.52 -11.85
CA ALA A 231 -11.86 -6.48 -10.77
C ALA A 231 -10.43 -6.73 -10.27
N ALA A 232 -10.28 -6.91 -8.98
CA ALA A 232 -9.01 -7.25 -8.33
C ALA A 232 -9.15 -8.55 -7.54
N THR A 233 -8.14 -9.41 -7.62
CA THR A 233 -8.05 -10.65 -6.83
C THR A 233 -7.78 -10.30 -5.38
N ARG A 234 -8.57 -10.82 -4.45
CA ARG A 234 -8.44 -10.57 -3.02
C ARG A 234 -7.25 -11.31 -2.44
N THR A 235 -6.43 -10.60 -1.67
CA THR A 235 -5.23 -11.19 -1.05
C THR A 235 -5.53 -12.13 0.11
N ASP A 236 -6.61 -11.90 0.86
CA ASP A 236 -7.01 -12.73 1.99
C ASP A 236 -7.53 -14.11 1.55
N ILE A 237 -8.09 -14.22 0.36
CA ILE A 237 -8.52 -15.50 -0.21
C ILE A 237 -7.30 -16.30 -0.71
N GLU A 238 -6.30 -15.62 -1.23
CA GLU A 238 -5.08 -16.22 -1.78
C GLU A 238 -3.98 -16.45 -0.73
N GLN A 239 -4.30 -16.31 0.56
CA GLN A 239 -3.35 -16.44 1.66
C GLN A 239 -2.57 -17.75 1.60
N ALA A 240 -3.23 -18.87 1.33
CA ALA A 240 -2.57 -20.17 1.33
C ALA A 240 -1.43 -20.25 0.29
N PHE A 241 -1.65 -19.72 -0.91
CA PHE A 241 -0.63 -19.65 -1.95
C PHE A 241 0.49 -18.69 -1.55
N LEU A 242 0.14 -17.47 -1.14
CA LEU A 242 1.11 -16.42 -0.82
C LEU A 242 2.06 -16.85 0.30
N ILE A 243 1.51 -17.42 1.38
CA ILE A 243 2.31 -17.87 2.54
C ILE A 243 3.14 -19.12 2.22
N ALA A 244 2.63 -20.01 1.37
CA ALA A 244 3.41 -21.18 0.96
C ALA A 244 4.68 -20.79 0.18
N GLN A 245 4.66 -19.67 -0.56
CA GLN A 245 5.79 -19.17 -1.34
C GLN A 245 6.66 -18.16 -0.58
N ALA A 246 6.06 -17.33 0.23
CA ALA A 246 6.69 -16.24 0.96
C ALA A 246 6.14 -16.17 2.40
N PRO A 247 6.57 -17.07 3.29
CA PRO A 247 6.07 -17.14 4.68
C PRO A 247 6.26 -15.83 5.46
N GLU A 248 7.29 -15.07 5.13
CA GLU A 248 7.57 -13.77 5.72
C GLU A 248 6.45 -12.72 5.50
N LEU A 249 5.54 -12.95 4.57
CA LEU A 249 4.37 -12.08 4.37
C LEU A 249 3.38 -12.13 5.53
N LEU A 250 3.42 -13.17 6.35
CA LEU A 250 2.70 -13.20 7.63
C LEU A 250 3.23 -12.13 8.60
N GLY A 251 4.44 -11.68 8.38
CA GLY A 251 5.15 -10.83 9.32
C GLY A 251 5.57 -11.59 10.57
N CYS A 252 6.16 -10.88 11.51
CA CYS A 252 6.50 -11.47 12.81
C CYS A 252 5.27 -11.71 13.68
N THR A 253 5.36 -12.68 14.58
CA THR A 253 4.38 -12.98 15.64
C THR A 253 4.97 -12.80 17.03
N SER A 254 6.30 -12.77 17.12
CA SER A 254 7.07 -12.55 18.34
C SER A 254 8.41 -11.89 18.01
N ASP A 255 9.09 -11.35 19.02
CA ASP A 255 10.43 -10.75 18.86
C ASP A 255 11.47 -11.76 18.37
N ALA A 256 11.28 -13.04 18.68
CA ALA A 256 12.16 -14.12 18.20
C ALA A 256 12.18 -14.24 16.66
N ASP A 257 11.14 -13.80 15.97
CA ASP A 257 11.06 -13.82 14.52
C ASP A 257 11.89 -12.69 13.88
N CYS A 258 12.33 -11.72 14.67
CA CYS A 258 12.88 -10.44 14.18
C CYS A 258 14.41 -10.35 14.18
N GLY A 259 15.09 -11.28 14.80
CA GLY A 259 16.54 -11.21 15.00
C GLY A 259 16.98 -10.15 16.03
N ASP A 260 18.31 -9.97 16.19
CA ASP A 260 18.88 -9.13 17.22
C ASP A 260 18.51 -7.64 17.08
N LYS A 261 18.16 -7.01 18.21
CA LYS A 261 17.83 -5.58 18.33
C LYS A 261 16.62 -5.14 17.50
N ARG A 262 15.67 -6.04 17.32
CA ARG A 262 14.40 -5.74 16.66
C ARG A 262 13.25 -6.36 17.43
N THR A 263 12.20 -5.57 17.59
CA THR A 263 10.96 -5.94 18.27
C THR A 263 9.88 -6.20 17.23
N CYS A 264 9.10 -7.27 17.41
CA CYS A 264 7.92 -7.55 16.61
C CYS A 264 6.77 -6.65 17.03
N PHE A 265 6.44 -5.69 16.21
CA PHE A 265 5.30 -4.85 16.46
C PHE A 265 4.38 -4.73 15.25
N ALA A 266 3.07 -4.96 15.47
CA ALA A 266 2.06 -4.96 14.43
C ALA A 266 2.49 -5.79 13.20
N ARG A 267 3.00 -7.00 13.43
CA ARG A 267 3.50 -7.96 12.43
C ARG A 267 4.72 -7.47 11.62
N ARG A 268 5.46 -6.52 12.14
CA ARG A 268 6.69 -6.00 11.53
C ARG A 268 7.83 -6.03 12.54
N CYS A 269 8.98 -6.44 12.07
CA CYS A 269 10.21 -6.31 12.84
C CYS A 269 10.70 -4.86 12.74
N MET A 270 10.59 -4.13 13.82
CA MET A 270 11.04 -2.74 13.92
C MET A 270 12.30 -2.66 14.80
N ALA A 271 13.12 -1.63 14.59
CA ALA A 271 14.22 -1.34 15.49
C ALA A 271 13.71 -1.18 16.93
N ASP A 272 14.44 -1.74 17.88
CA ASP A 272 14.05 -1.67 19.29
C ASP A 272 13.70 -0.25 19.72
N PRO A 273 12.67 -0.08 20.54
CA PRO A 273 12.32 1.21 21.10
C PRO A 273 13.55 1.91 21.70
N PHE A 274 13.64 3.22 21.50
CA PHE A 274 14.76 4.07 21.94
C PHE A 274 16.13 3.73 21.32
N SER A 275 16.22 2.82 20.35
CA SER A 275 17.41 2.67 19.51
C SER A 275 17.53 3.84 18.52
N ALA A 276 18.63 3.94 17.77
CA ALA A 276 18.96 5.12 16.96
C ALA A 276 17.85 5.60 16.01
N THR A 277 17.06 4.67 15.45
CA THR A 277 15.92 4.96 14.54
C THR A 277 14.59 4.43 15.08
N GLY A 278 14.60 3.80 16.25
CA GLY A 278 13.43 3.17 16.87
C GLY A 278 12.43 4.19 17.40
N ILE A 279 11.21 3.73 17.64
CA ILE A 279 10.17 4.56 18.24
C ILE A 279 10.59 5.09 19.63
N GLY A 280 10.12 6.29 19.97
CA GLY A 280 10.49 6.99 21.22
C GLY A 280 11.78 7.80 21.12
N THR A 281 12.63 7.58 20.12
CA THR A 281 13.87 8.33 19.91
C THR A 281 13.58 9.74 19.39
N VAL A 282 14.35 10.73 19.83
CA VAL A 282 14.23 12.12 19.37
C VAL A 282 14.55 12.19 17.87
N CYS A 283 13.73 12.91 17.11
CA CYS A 283 13.89 13.10 15.68
C CYS A 283 13.75 14.58 15.30
N ASN A 284 14.26 14.95 14.13
CA ASN A 284 14.06 16.27 13.53
C ASN A 284 13.11 16.18 12.32
N SER A 285 13.14 15.05 11.62
CA SER A 285 12.35 14.77 10.42
C SER A 285 11.90 13.30 10.38
N ALA A 286 10.97 12.98 9.47
CA ALA A 286 10.53 11.61 9.24
C ALA A 286 11.67 10.67 8.79
N ALA A 287 12.69 11.20 8.11
CA ALA A 287 13.84 10.43 7.64
C ALA A 287 14.74 9.91 8.78
N ASP A 288 14.63 10.47 9.98
CA ASP A 288 15.40 10.01 11.14
C ASP A 288 14.81 8.74 11.78
N CYS A 289 13.61 8.36 11.36
CA CYS A 289 12.82 7.29 11.96
C CYS A 289 12.65 6.13 10.98
N GLU A 290 12.88 4.89 11.44
CA GLU A 290 12.57 3.70 10.66
C GLU A 290 11.08 3.64 10.28
N SER A 291 10.20 4.14 11.15
CA SER A 291 8.76 4.27 10.89
C SER A 291 8.40 5.33 9.85
N SER A 292 9.36 6.13 9.39
CA SER A 292 9.13 7.33 8.57
C SER A 292 8.14 8.32 9.21
N GLN A 293 8.03 8.30 10.54
CA GLN A 293 7.11 9.13 11.31
C GLN A 293 7.83 9.83 12.46
N CYS A 294 7.94 11.16 12.35
CA CYS A 294 8.45 12.03 13.40
C CYS A 294 7.26 12.85 13.95
N ALA A 295 6.64 12.37 15.03
CA ALA A 295 5.51 13.03 15.67
C ALA A 295 5.98 14.08 16.65
N GLU A 296 5.17 15.11 16.91
CA GLU A 296 5.49 16.22 17.83
C GLU A 296 4.46 16.29 18.95
N SER A 297 4.94 16.31 20.19
CA SER A 297 4.16 16.59 21.38
C SER A 297 4.53 17.97 21.94
N SER A 298 3.55 18.71 22.39
CA SER A 298 3.76 20.03 23.03
C SER A 298 4.55 19.97 24.32
N GLN A 299 4.68 18.80 24.93
CA GLN A 299 5.38 18.60 26.21
C GLN A 299 6.79 18.03 26.03
N ASP A 300 6.99 17.11 25.07
CA ASP A 300 8.21 16.30 24.95
C ASP A 300 8.96 16.50 23.63
N GLY A 301 8.54 17.43 22.79
CA GLY A 301 9.17 17.71 21.50
C GLY A 301 8.86 16.65 20.43
N LYS A 302 9.82 16.38 19.54
CA LYS A 302 9.66 15.46 18.41
C LYS A 302 10.27 14.10 18.70
N ARG A 303 9.51 13.04 18.41
CA ARG A 303 9.98 11.65 18.55
C ARG A 303 9.53 10.77 17.41
N CYS A 304 10.35 9.78 17.09
CA CYS A 304 9.96 8.69 16.20
C CYS A 304 8.75 7.97 16.79
N SER A 305 7.73 7.78 15.99
CA SER A 305 6.47 7.21 16.43
C SER A 305 5.88 6.30 15.35
N ILE A 306 4.76 5.68 15.64
CA ILE A 306 3.90 4.98 14.68
C ILE A 306 2.46 5.41 14.94
N VAL A 307 1.62 5.29 13.91
CA VAL A 307 0.18 5.54 14.04
C VAL A 307 -0.45 4.44 14.90
N CYS A 308 -1.37 4.83 15.75
CA CYS A 308 -2.12 3.92 16.62
C CYS A 308 -3.61 4.26 16.61
N SER A 309 -4.44 3.30 17.04
CA SER A 309 -5.87 3.49 17.32
C SER A 309 -6.04 3.72 18.82
N VAL A 310 -6.73 4.81 19.17
CA VAL A 310 -6.98 5.15 20.59
C VAL A 310 -8.01 4.19 21.22
N SER A 311 -8.85 3.56 20.41
CA SER A 311 -9.82 2.56 20.86
C SER A 311 -9.23 1.16 21.01
N ASP A 312 -7.98 0.94 20.56
CA ASP A 312 -7.27 -0.34 20.63
C ASP A 312 -5.89 -0.15 21.26
N GLU A 313 -5.79 -0.45 22.56
CA GLU A 313 -4.57 -0.32 23.34
C GLU A 313 -3.41 -1.19 22.83
N ALA A 314 -3.72 -2.28 22.10
CA ALA A 314 -2.73 -3.18 21.52
C ALA A 314 -1.99 -2.60 20.29
N THR A 315 -2.32 -1.38 19.86
CA THR A 315 -1.70 -0.74 18.71
C THR A 315 -0.38 -0.03 18.99
N CYS A 316 0.03 0.06 20.26
CA CYS A 316 1.36 0.53 20.66
C CYS A 316 2.15 -0.59 21.36
N PRO A 317 3.50 -0.61 21.24
CA PRO A 317 4.32 -1.57 21.97
C PRO A 317 4.32 -1.28 23.48
N ASP A 318 4.77 -2.27 24.25
CA ASP A 318 4.91 -2.13 25.69
C ASP A 318 5.74 -0.89 26.08
N GLY A 319 5.26 -0.12 27.03
CA GLY A 319 5.89 1.12 27.47
C GLY A 319 5.50 2.36 26.65
N PHE A 320 4.52 2.22 25.75
CA PHE A 320 3.98 3.34 24.97
C PHE A 320 2.46 3.40 25.07
N ASP A 321 1.94 4.62 25.15
CA ASP A 321 0.50 4.90 25.09
C ASP A 321 0.13 5.50 23.72
N CYS A 322 -1.09 5.24 23.25
CA CYS A 322 -1.61 5.90 22.06
C CYS A 322 -2.12 7.30 22.40
N LEU A 323 -1.33 8.32 22.13
CA LEU A 323 -1.75 9.71 22.30
C LEU A 323 -2.60 10.15 21.10
N ARG A 324 -3.83 10.53 21.41
CA ARG A 324 -4.81 10.95 20.41
C ARG A 324 -4.36 12.19 19.63
N ALA A 325 -4.42 12.10 18.31
CA ALA A 325 -4.20 13.23 17.41
C ALA A 325 -5.52 13.75 16.82
N ASN A 326 -6.36 12.87 16.25
CA ASN A 326 -7.64 13.23 15.67
C ASN A 326 -8.57 12.00 15.59
N GLY A 327 -9.77 12.14 16.17
CA GLY A 327 -10.74 11.02 16.20
C GLY A 327 -10.18 9.82 16.94
N ASP A 328 -10.12 8.66 16.29
CA ASP A 328 -9.54 7.43 16.81
C ASP A 328 -8.05 7.25 16.44
N VAL A 329 -7.47 8.18 15.68
CA VAL A 329 -6.09 8.13 15.25
C VAL A 329 -5.20 8.86 16.25
N GLY A 330 -4.10 8.22 16.63
CA GLY A 330 -3.08 8.73 17.53
C GLY A 330 -1.66 8.39 17.08
N ALA A 331 -0.70 8.71 17.93
CA ALA A 331 0.70 8.37 17.80
C ALA A 331 1.17 7.66 19.06
N CYS A 332 1.96 6.58 18.93
CA CYS A 332 2.54 5.88 20.06
C CYS A 332 3.60 6.74 20.71
N TRP A 333 3.39 7.06 21.99
CA TRP A 333 4.25 7.92 22.77
C TRP A 333 4.76 7.20 24.01
N PRO A 334 6.03 7.36 24.38
CA PRO A 334 6.55 6.74 25.60
C PRO A 334 5.69 7.10 26.80
N ASN A 335 5.29 6.10 27.59
CA ASN A 335 4.63 6.34 28.87
C ASN A 335 5.51 7.28 29.68
N GLY A 336 4.92 8.33 30.25
CA GLY A 336 5.66 9.35 31.00
C GLY A 336 6.63 8.71 31.97
N GLY A 337 7.93 8.90 31.74
CA GLY A 337 9.02 8.24 32.43
C GLY A 337 8.94 8.41 33.93
N GLY A 338 8.29 7.49 34.59
CA GLY A 338 8.45 7.26 36.02
C GLY A 338 9.79 6.60 36.24
N GLY A 339 10.74 7.36 36.77
CA GLY A 339 12.03 6.85 37.19
C GLY A 339 11.87 5.63 38.08
N CYS A 340 12.87 4.76 38.06
CA CYS A 340 13.07 3.64 38.96
C CYS A 340 12.62 3.94 40.39
N CYS A 341 11.81 3.00 40.98
CA CYS A 341 11.49 2.88 42.38
C CYS A 341 10.46 3.84 42.95
N ASP A 342 9.15 3.46 42.81
CA ASP A 342 8.29 3.61 43.98
C ASP A 342 7.20 2.53 44.01
N ALA A 343 7.22 1.76 45.06
CA ALA A 343 6.16 0.84 45.43
C ALA A 343 5.04 1.65 46.12
N GLY A 344 3.85 1.59 45.59
CA GLY A 344 2.62 1.83 46.36
C GLY A 344 1.95 3.18 46.15
N GLY A 345 0.73 3.18 45.64
CA GLY A 345 -0.22 4.28 45.86
C GLY A 345 -1.14 4.56 44.70
N ALA A 346 -2.40 4.31 44.94
CA ALA A 346 -3.55 4.53 44.06
C ALA A 346 -3.68 5.96 43.54
N GLY A 347 -4.07 6.09 42.26
CA GLY A 347 -4.99 7.10 41.78
C GLY A 347 -4.46 8.50 41.53
N ALA A 348 -4.29 8.88 40.31
CA ALA A 348 -4.54 10.28 39.92
C ALA A 348 -4.89 10.35 38.42
N ALA A 349 -5.96 11.08 38.15
CA ALA A 349 -6.55 11.32 36.86
C ALA A 349 -5.60 11.99 35.86
N GLY A 350 -5.65 11.52 34.61
CA GLY A 350 -4.86 12.02 33.50
C GLY A 350 -5.09 13.46 33.14
N GLY A 351 -3.99 14.17 32.95
CA GLY A 351 -3.96 15.44 32.25
C GLY A 351 -4.02 15.22 30.74
N ALA A 352 -5.03 15.73 30.09
CA ALA A 352 -5.15 15.74 28.64
C ALA A 352 -4.08 16.66 28.03
N GLY A 353 -2.97 16.10 27.57
CA GLY A 353 -2.01 16.80 26.73
C GLY A 353 -2.52 16.83 25.28
N SER A 354 -2.66 18.02 24.71
CA SER A 354 -3.00 18.18 23.30
C SER A 354 -1.78 17.93 22.44
N LEU A 355 -1.84 16.93 21.58
CA LEU A 355 -0.84 16.61 20.58
C LEU A 355 -1.07 17.46 19.33
N LEU A 356 -0.06 18.21 18.89
CA LEU A 356 -0.01 18.77 17.57
C LEU A 356 0.77 17.76 16.70
N VAL A 357 0.05 16.82 16.12
CA VAL A 357 0.64 15.88 15.17
C VAL A 357 0.68 16.56 13.81
N GLY A 358 1.86 16.97 13.39
CA GLY A 358 2.16 17.27 11.99
C GLY A 358 2.20 15.95 11.21
N LEU A 359 1.04 15.31 11.09
CA LEU A 359 0.88 14.17 10.21
C LEU A 359 0.99 14.69 8.78
N ALA A 360 2.07 14.37 8.08
CA ALA A 360 2.01 14.22 6.64
C ALA A 360 1.12 12.98 6.33
N VAL A 361 -0.13 13.05 6.76
CA VAL A 361 -1.16 12.15 6.32
C VAL A 361 -1.48 12.57 4.91
N LEU A 362 -1.27 11.70 3.95
CA LEU A 362 -1.84 11.76 2.62
C LEU A 362 -3.28 12.29 2.72
N GLY A 363 -3.50 13.52 2.21
CA GLY A 363 -4.59 14.37 2.60
C GLY A 363 -5.97 13.82 2.24
N LEU A 364 -6.82 13.81 3.21
CA LEU A 364 -8.27 13.89 3.06
C LEU A 364 -8.79 15.05 3.90
N ALA A 365 -8.54 16.30 3.45
CA ALA A 365 -9.24 17.45 3.97
C ALA A 365 -10.65 17.50 3.37
N ARG A 366 -11.62 16.93 4.05
CA ARG A 366 -13.04 17.19 3.82
C ARG A 366 -13.34 18.65 4.20
N ARG A 367 -13.38 19.56 3.23
CA ARG A 367 -14.04 20.87 3.40
C ARG A 367 -15.55 20.64 3.52
N ARG A 368 -16.09 20.72 4.73
CA ARG A 368 -17.52 21.01 4.93
C ARG A 368 -17.77 22.45 4.49
N ARG A 369 -18.55 22.62 3.44
CA ARG A 369 -19.26 23.89 3.19
C ARG A 369 -20.43 23.96 4.17
N GLY A 370 -20.40 24.94 5.04
CA GLY A 370 -21.56 25.39 5.75
C GLY A 370 -22.42 26.28 4.83
N SER A 371 -23.69 26.12 4.97
CA SER A 371 -24.87 26.86 4.46
C SER A 371 -24.60 28.16 3.74
#